data_61ceacbc86d02cef963dbc70e6c5a0f8
#
_entry.id   61ceacbc86d02cef963dbc70e6c5a0f8
#
_cell.length_a   1.000
_cell.length_b   1.000
_cell.length_c   1.000
_cell.angle_alpha   90.00
_cell.angle_beta   90.00
_cell.angle_gamma   90.00
#
_symmetry.space_group_name_H-M   'P 1'
#
loop_
_entity.id
_entity.type
_entity.pdbx_description
1 polymer ?
#
loop_
_entity_poly.entity_id
_entity_poly.type
_entity_poly.pdbx_seq_one_letter_code
_entity_poly.pdbx_strand_id
1 'polypeptide(L)'
;MQPEEKGWKGPCSECGSSDANHHYPDGHTYCYSCKTHKPAKEVTTMATVQSNTNQNSLKLLNSSRLAEYNDITERKITKETARKFNTLTKKKGSMTTHHVYQYYDSKGNHICNKVRDTANKKFWSEGNMNGAGLFGQNVFTQKAKFITITEGEVDAMSAYQLMGSQWPVVSLKNGAASAVSNCKQSFEYLNQFGNIVLCFDNDKAGRKAANEVAEIFEPNKCKIMQLDLKDANECLKVGMRSEDFINAWWAAKPFTPAGIINLHDLGDSLYDEDYCETCLYPWSDLNEKTYGMRTGELVTFTSGAGMGKSSIMRELMHHLMMNTKDNIGVLAMEESVRNTAFNIMSVEANARLYIKEVREQFSPEQLREWQEKTIGTKRFFAFDHFGSISNDEILARVRYMAKALGTKWVILDHLSILVSGQEDNGDERKSIDILMTKLRSLVEETGIGLLLVSHLRRPAGDRGHEDGREVSLSHLRGSASIAHLSDAVIALERNQQADDEQAANTTTIRILKNRYTGDTGIACYLHYDKETGRMTQIDNPFMENE
;
A
#
# COMPACT_ATOMS: atom_id res chain seq x y z
N MET A 1 35.66 33.09 -1.76
CA MET A 1 34.76 32.16 -2.44
C MET A 1 35.50 31.61 -3.65
N GLN A 2 36.01 30.37 -3.54
CA GLN A 2 36.60 29.67 -4.68
C GLN A 2 35.45 29.10 -5.51
N PRO A 3 35.53 29.05 -6.85
CA PRO A 3 34.50 28.47 -7.69
C PRO A 3 34.44 26.96 -7.51
N GLU A 4 33.23 26.42 -7.26
CA GLU A 4 32.98 24.99 -7.26
C GLU A 4 33.29 24.41 -8.66
N GLU A 5 34.23 23.49 -8.75
CA GLU A 5 34.52 22.75 -9.95
C GLU A 5 33.31 21.89 -10.33
N LYS A 6 32.60 22.29 -11.37
CA LYS A 6 31.47 21.52 -11.93
C LYS A 6 32.03 20.33 -12.71
N GLY A 7 31.58 19.12 -12.41
CA GLY A 7 31.87 17.94 -13.21
C GLY A 7 31.48 18.13 -14.69
N TRP A 8 31.98 17.25 -15.58
CA TRP A 8 31.75 17.32 -17.03
C TRP A 8 31.07 16.05 -17.56
N LYS A 9 30.36 16.16 -18.70
CA LYS A 9 29.67 15.05 -19.37
C LYS A 9 30.55 14.48 -20.50
N GLY A 10 30.51 13.16 -20.68
CA GLY A 10 31.27 12.45 -21.68
C GLY A 10 30.66 11.13 -22.12
N PRO A 11 31.35 10.39 -23.01
CA PRO A 11 30.86 9.11 -23.50
C PRO A 11 30.88 8.03 -22.43
N CYS A 12 29.92 7.10 -22.51
CA CYS A 12 29.84 5.94 -21.64
C CYS A 12 30.40 4.70 -22.35
N SER A 13 31.38 4.06 -21.76
CA SER A 13 32.01 2.84 -22.29
C SER A 13 31.11 1.60 -22.20
N GLU A 14 30.03 1.63 -21.39
CA GLU A 14 29.15 0.48 -21.17
C GLU A 14 27.96 0.46 -22.14
N CYS A 15 27.38 1.62 -22.45
CA CYS A 15 26.20 1.67 -23.31
C CYS A 15 26.40 2.43 -24.64
N GLY A 16 27.60 2.96 -24.88
CA GLY A 16 27.92 3.68 -26.12
C GLY A 16 27.30 5.07 -26.26
N SER A 17 26.60 5.60 -25.24
CA SER A 17 26.07 6.96 -25.25
C SER A 17 27.20 7.99 -25.34
N SER A 18 27.05 9.01 -26.17
CA SER A 18 28.09 10.00 -26.43
C SER A 18 28.27 11.04 -25.31
N ASP A 19 27.23 11.27 -24.47
CA ASP A 19 27.16 12.40 -23.54
C ASP A 19 26.43 12.15 -22.22
N ALA A 20 25.97 10.92 -21.97
CA ALA A 20 25.18 10.61 -20.78
C ALA A 20 26.03 10.24 -19.54
N ASN A 21 27.35 10.10 -19.67
CA ASN A 21 28.24 9.78 -18.55
C ASN A 21 28.76 11.06 -17.88
N HIS A 22 28.38 11.30 -16.63
CA HIS A 22 28.85 12.45 -15.86
C HIS A 22 30.07 12.10 -15.03
N HIS A 23 31.13 12.88 -15.18
CA HIS A 23 32.40 12.77 -14.45
C HIS A 23 32.39 13.80 -13.32
N TYR A 24 32.55 13.35 -12.10
CA TYR A 24 32.54 14.19 -10.91
C TYR A 24 33.97 14.54 -10.46
N PRO A 25 34.17 15.66 -9.73
CA PRO A 25 35.52 16.12 -9.33
C PRO A 25 36.29 15.16 -8.45
N ASP A 26 35.59 14.29 -7.71
CA ASP A 26 36.19 13.23 -6.88
C ASP A 26 36.63 11.99 -7.68
N GLY A 27 36.43 12.00 -9.01
CA GLY A 27 36.86 10.93 -9.93
C GLY A 27 35.86 9.80 -10.14
N HIS A 28 34.70 9.79 -9.46
CA HIS A 28 33.63 8.83 -9.79
C HIS A 28 32.85 9.25 -11.04
N THR A 29 32.20 8.28 -11.70
CA THR A 29 31.36 8.58 -12.86
C THR A 29 29.98 7.91 -12.74
N TYR A 30 28.95 8.57 -13.27
CA TYR A 30 27.60 8.03 -13.34
C TYR A 30 26.99 8.25 -14.72
N CYS A 31 26.53 7.18 -15.36
CA CYS A 31 25.86 7.25 -16.66
C CYS A 31 24.34 7.31 -16.48
N TYR A 32 23.71 8.40 -16.92
CA TYR A 32 22.25 8.59 -16.83
C TYR A 32 21.46 7.75 -17.82
N SER A 33 22.09 7.24 -18.89
CA SER A 33 21.46 6.37 -19.88
C SER A 33 21.32 4.92 -19.40
N CYS A 34 22.44 4.28 -18.96
CA CYS A 34 22.43 2.89 -18.51
C CYS A 34 22.46 2.73 -16.99
N LYS A 35 22.44 3.84 -16.24
CA LYS A 35 22.49 3.89 -14.75
C LYS A 35 23.71 3.22 -14.12
N THR A 36 24.80 3.07 -14.87
CA THR A 36 26.05 2.49 -14.37
C THR A 36 26.81 3.53 -13.56
N HIS A 37 27.21 3.17 -12.35
CA HIS A 37 28.08 3.94 -11.46
C HIS A 37 29.47 3.30 -11.43
N LYS A 38 30.53 4.09 -11.70
CA LYS A 38 31.93 3.67 -11.51
C LYS A 38 32.52 4.52 -10.39
N PRO A 39 32.99 3.91 -9.28
CA PRO A 39 33.62 4.65 -8.20
C PRO A 39 34.97 5.25 -8.67
N ALA A 40 35.43 6.27 -7.98
CA ALA A 40 36.75 6.86 -8.21
C ALA A 40 37.84 5.78 -8.12
N LYS A 41 38.78 5.80 -9.05
CA LYS A 41 39.97 4.90 -8.96
C LYS A 41 40.81 5.37 -7.78
N GLU A 42 40.96 4.55 -6.75
CA GLU A 42 41.95 4.77 -5.71
C GLU A 42 43.35 4.83 -6.33
N VAL A 43 43.99 5.97 -6.17
CA VAL A 43 45.43 6.12 -6.50
C VAL A 43 46.18 5.32 -5.45
N THR A 44 46.59 4.12 -5.81
CA THR A 44 47.42 3.25 -4.95
C THR A 44 48.82 3.83 -4.88
N THR A 45 49.08 4.66 -3.90
CA THR A 45 50.46 4.91 -3.45
C THR A 45 50.90 3.71 -2.62
N MET A 46 51.71 2.83 -3.21
CA MET A 46 52.39 1.76 -2.52
C MET A 46 53.40 2.33 -1.53
N ALA A 47 53.02 2.66 -0.33
CA ALA A 47 53.93 2.91 0.79
C ALA A 47 53.29 2.96 2.19
N THR A 48 52.02 2.52 2.41
CA THR A 48 51.42 2.66 3.76
C THR A 48 50.55 1.48 4.21
N VAL A 49 50.57 0.33 3.53
CA VAL A 49 49.71 -0.81 3.86
C VAL A 49 50.23 -1.68 5.01
N GLN A 50 51.51 -1.56 5.37
CA GLN A 50 52.06 -2.40 6.45
C GLN A 50 51.93 -1.81 7.86
N SER A 51 51.62 -0.53 8.04
CA SER A 51 51.51 0.07 9.38
C SER A 51 50.05 0.08 9.96
N ASN A 52 49.01 0.06 9.11
CA ASN A 52 47.62 0.12 9.60
C ASN A 52 47.05 -1.23 10.05
N THR A 53 47.53 -2.35 9.52
CA THR A 53 47.13 -3.69 9.98
C THR A 53 47.65 -3.99 11.39
N ASN A 54 48.85 -3.53 11.71
CA ASN A 54 49.43 -3.72 13.04
C ASN A 54 48.80 -2.80 14.12
N GLN A 55 48.38 -1.59 13.76
CA GLN A 55 47.70 -0.70 14.73
C GLN A 55 46.25 -1.11 15.01
N ASN A 56 45.52 -1.65 14.04
CA ASN A 56 44.18 -2.17 14.28
C ASN A 56 44.20 -3.49 15.06
N SER A 57 45.14 -4.37 14.83
CA SER A 57 45.34 -5.59 15.64
C SER A 57 45.80 -5.25 17.08
N LEU A 58 46.60 -4.21 17.29
CA LEU A 58 46.94 -3.71 18.62
C LEU A 58 45.76 -3.08 19.37
N LYS A 59 44.85 -2.40 18.69
CA LYS A 59 43.58 -1.89 19.28
C LYS A 59 42.61 -3.01 19.66
N LEU A 60 42.49 -4.07 18.85
CA LEU A 60 41.74 -5.28 19.17
C LEU A 60 42.24 -5.94 20.48
N LEU A 61 43.55 -5.98 20.68
CA LEU A 61 44.15 -6.53 21.89
C LEU A 61 43.89 -5.72 23.18
N ASN A 62 43.67 -4.41 23.09
CA ASN A 62 43.49 -3.57 24.28
C ASN A 62 42.11 -3.74 24.95
N SER A 63 41.02 -3.94 24.23
CA SER A 63 39.71 -4.20 24.84
C SER A 63 39.60 -5.60 25.43
N SER A 64 40.29 -6.58 24.86
CA SER A 64 40.31 -7.96 25.32
C SER A 64 41.24 -8.17 26.54
N ARG A 65 42.27 -7.37 26.70
CA ARG A 65 43.31 -7.58 27.74
C ARG A 65 42.82 -7.40 29.19
N LEU A 66 41.68 -6.71 29.41
CA LEU A 66 41.13 -6.46 30.74
C LEU A 66 39.71 -7.05 30.88
N ALA A 67 39.29 -7.93 29.98
CA ALA A 67 37.99 -8.53 29.98
C ALA A 67 38.09 -10.04 30.16
N GLU A 68 37.19 -10.61 30.94
CA GLU A 68 37.16 -12.03 31.31
C GLU A 68 35.80 -12.64 31.04
N TYR A 69 35.73 -13.97 30.99
CA TYR A 69 34.47 -14.70 30.94
C TYR A 69 33.85 -14.72 32.35
N ASN A 70 32.69 -14.10 32.48
CA ASN A 70 31.91 -14.07 33.72
C ASN A 70 30.43 -14.27 33.42
N ASP A 71 29.66 -14.54 34.46
CA ASP A 71 28.19 -14.41 34.38
C ASP A 71 27.82 -12.97 34.05
N ILE A 72 26.83 -12.82 33.14
CA ILE A 72 26.19 -11.54 32.87
C ILE A 72 24.91 -11.52 33.70
N THR A 73 25.06 -11.23 34.98
CA THR A 73 24.03 -11.43 36.00
C THR A 73 22.77 -10.62 35.71
N GLU A 74 22.92 -9.37 35.25
CA GLU A 74 21.79 -8.50 34.89
C GLU A 74 20.99 -8.98 33.69
N ARG A 75 21.52 -9.96 32.96
CA ARG A 75 20.90 -10.62 31.79
C ARG A 75 20.57 -12.09 32.04
N LYS A 76 20.88 -12.62 33.22
CA LYS A 76 20.78 -14.04 33.58
C LYS A 76 21.53 -14.99 32.64
N ILE A 77 22.59 -14.53 31.98
CA ILE A 77 23.43 -15.34 31.11
C ILE A 77 24.57 -15.92 31.93
N THR A 78 24.74 -17.24 31.84
CA THR A 78 25.81 -17.96 32.56
C THR A 78 27.17 -17.75 31.93
N LYS A 79 28.23 -17.91 32.73
CA LYS A 79 29.62 -17.87 32.29
C LYS A 79 29.92 -18.89 31.18
N GLU A 80 29.31 -20.06 31.25
CA GLU A 80 29.44 -21.13 30.26
C GLU A 80 28.88 -20.65 28.90
N THR A 81 27.70 -20.05 28.91
CA THR A 81 27.09 -19.46 27.70
C THR A 81 27.92 -18.31 27.17
N ALA A 82 28.36 -17.40 28.03
CA ALA A 82 29.24 -16.29 27.62
C ALA A 82 30.55 -16.79 26.99
N ARG A 83 31.17 -17.83 27.57
CA ARG A 83 32.37 -18.47 27.01
C ARG A 83 32.10 -19.13 25.67
N LYS A 84 30.96 -19.84 25.52
CA LYS A 84 30.58 -20.48 24.26
C LYS A 84 30.48 -19.48 23.11
N PHE A 85 29.94 -18.29 23.38
CA PHE A 85 29.77 -17.22 22.40
C PHE A 85 30.94 -16.23 22.34
N ASN A 86 32.07 -16.51 22.99
CA ASN A 86 33.24 -15.61 23.03
C ASN A 86 32.88 -14.19 23.49
N THR A 87 32.00 -14.11 24.51
CA THR A 87 31.56 -12.84 25.09
C THR A 87 32.30 -12.60 26.40
N LEU A 88 33.08 -11.53 26.44
CA LEU A 88 33.86 -11.14 27.61
C LEU A 88 33.14 -9.98 28.35
N THR A 89 33.39 -9.83 29.62
CA THR A 89 32.94 -8.69 30.43
C THR A 89 34.09 -7.94 31.08
N LYS A 90 33.99 -6.60 31.12
CA LYS A 90 34.88 -5.78 31.94
C LYS A 90 34.16 -5.42 33.24
N LYS A 91 34.87 -5.55 34.36
CA LYS A 91 34.34 -5.21 35.68
C LYS A 91 35.11 -4.07 36.34
N LYS A 92 34.43 -3.27 37.13
CA LYS A 92 35.03 -2.31 38.08
C LYS A 92 34.52 -2.68 39.47
N GLY A 93 35.33 -3.36 40.26
CA GLY A 93 34.85 -4.03 41.48
C GLY A 93 33.89 -5.16 41.12
N SER A 94 32.73 -5.20 41.75
CA SER A 94 31.68 -6.19 41.48
C SER A 94 30.78 -5.82 40.30
N MET A 95 30.86 -4.59 39.77
CA MET A 95 29.95 -4.08 38.73
C MET A 95 30.50 -4.35 37.32
N THR A 96 29.70 -4.94 36.46
CA THR A 96 30.01 -5.10 35.04
C THR A 96 29.84 -3.75 34.34
N THR A 97 30.90 -3.26 33.72
CA THR A 97 30.92 -1.96 33.03
C THR A 97 30.76 -2.09 31.53
N HIS A 98 31.28 -3.18 30.94
CA HIS A 98 31.18 -3.40 29.49
C HIS A 98 30.97 -4.88 29.18
N HIS A 99 30.21 -5.12 28.11
CA HIS A 99 30.19 -6.40 27.42
C HIS A 99 31.01 -6.27 26.14
N VAL A 100 31.86 -7.26 25.85
CA VAL A 100 32.72 -7.31 24.66
C VAL A 100 32.33 -8.55 23.86
N TYR A 101 31.65 -8.34 22.74
CA TYR A 101 31.25 -9.40 21.82
C TYR A 101 32.29 -9.56 20.74
N GLN A 102 32.90 -10.74 20.63
CA GLN A 102 33.91 -11.02 19.62
C GLN A 102 33.31 -11.50 18.32
N TYR A 103 33.72 -10.90 17.22
CA TYR A 103 33.27 -11.21 15.87
C TYR A 103 34.40 -11.77 15.01
N TYR A 104 34.03 -12.70 14.16
CA TYR A 104 34.96 -13.50 13.37
C TYR A 104 34.64 -13.40 11.88
N ASP A 105 35.64 -13.55 11.01
CA ASP A 105 35.44 -13.69 9.58
C ASP A 105 35.01 -15.13 9.20
N SER A 106 34.74 -15.35 7.91
CA SER A 106 34.36 -16.67 7.39
C SER A 106 35.46 -17.76 7.54
N LYS A 107 36.68 -17.35 7.82
CA LYS A 107 37.84 -18.26 8.05
C LYS A 107 38.04 -18.55 9.53
N GLY A 108 37.24 -17.97 10.42
CA GLY A 108 37.37 -18.13 11.86
C GLY A 108 38.41 -17.24 12.52
N ASN A 109 38.95 -16.22 11.82
CA ASN A 109 39.84 -15.27 12.43
C ASN A 109 39.05 -14.21 13.19
N HIS A 110 39.50 -13.86 14.40
CA HIS A 110 38.94 -12.77 15.19
C HIS A 110 39.31 -11.42 14.56
N ILE A 111 38.31 -10.65 14.09
CA ILE A 111 38.53 -9.42 13.32
C ILE A 111 37.89 -8.17 13.90
N CYS A 112 36.96 -8.34 14.85
CA CYS A 112 36.27 -7.20 15.45
C CYS A 112 35.76 -7.53 16.86
N ASN A 113 35.78 -6.53 17.74
CA ASN A 113 35.04 -6.50 18.98
C ASN A 113 33.90 -5.48 18.88
N LYS A 114 32.68 -5.87 19.19
CA LYS A 114 31.58 -4.95 19.46
C LYS A 114 31.48 -4.79 20.97
N VAL A 115 31.61 -3.56 21.45
CA VAL A 115 31.63 -3.25 22.87
C VAL A 115 30.37 -2.49 23.25
N ARG A 116 29.69 -2.94 24.32
CA ARG A 116 28.54 -2.28 24.91
C ARG A 116 28.91 -1.70 26.28
N ASP A 117 28.78 -0.40 26.47
CA ASP A 117 28.76 0.25 27.78
C ASP A 117 27.43 -0.07 28.48
N THR A 118 27.49 -0.71 29.64
CA THR A 118 26.29 -1.14 30.38
C THR A 118 25.56 0.02 31.03
N ALA A 119 26.27 1.09 31.43
CA ALA A 119 25.72 2.26 32.09
C ALA A 119 25.00 3.19 31.10
N ASN A 120 25.66 3.51 29.98
CA ASN A 120 25.16 4.48 29.01
C ASN A 120 24.41 3.83 27.85
N LYS A 121 24.37 2.50 27.77
CA LYS A 121 23.80 1.71 26.66
C LYS A 121 24.38 2.07 25.27
N LYS A 122 25.60 2.61 25.21
CA LYS A 122 26.31 2.95 23.98
C LYS A 122 27.06 1.75 23.43
N PHE A 123 27.12 1.69 22.10
CA PHE A 123 27.88 0.67 21.38
C PHE A 123 28.97 1.32 20.55
N TRP A 124 30.11 0.63 20.40
CA TRP A 124 31.14 0.93 19.41
C TRP A 124 31.81 -0.35 18.95
N SER A 125 32.49 -0.29 17.83
CA SER A 125 33.24 -1.43 17.27
C SER A 125 34.73 -1.12 17.20
N GLU A 126 35.56 -2.14 17.50
CA GLU A 126 37.02 -2.11 17.43
C GLU A 126 37.42 -3.16 16.41
N GLY A 127 37.86 -2.75 15.21
CA GLY A 127 38.19 -3.63 14.10
C GLY A 127 37.21 -3.56 12.94
N ASN A 128 37.24 -4.59 12.06
CA ASN A 128 36.46 -4.61 10.83
C ASN A 128 35.11 -5.34 11.00
N MET A 129 34.08 -4.62 11.41
CA MET A 129 32.73 -5.18 11.53
C MET A 129 32.11 -5.56 10.18
N ASN A 130 32.44 -4.86 9.09
CA ASN A 130 31.89 -5.15 7.76
C ASN A 130 32.31 -6.52 7.23
N GLY A 131 33.56 -6.94 7.53
CA GLY A 131 34.07 -8.25 7.15
C GLY A 131 33.62 -9.40 8.06
N ALA A 132 32.94 -9.10 9.17
CA ALA A 132 32.52 -10.10 10.14
C ALA A 132 31.25 -10.84 9.69
N GLY A 133 31.16 -12.13 10.03
CA GLY A 133 29.93 -12.91 9.96
C GLY A 133 28.93 -12.54 11.05
N LEU A 134 27.85 -13.31 11.17
CA LEU A 134 26.87 -13.17 12.25
C LEU A 134 27.52 -13.48 13.61
N PHE A 135 27.00 -12.89 14.69
CA PHE A 135 27.47 -13.24 16.03
C PHE A 135 27.16 -14.70 16.35
N GLY A 136 28.14 -15.44 16.80
CA GLY A 136 28.02 -16.89 17.05
C GLY A 136 28.25 -17.77 15.81
N GLN A 137 28.43 -17.21 14.61
CA GLN A 137 28.64 -17.98 13.39
C GLN A 137 29.87 -18.88 13.47
N ASN A 138 30.94 -18.42 14.09
CA ASN A 138 32.18 -19.20 14.32
C ASN A 138 31.99 -20.36 15.32
N VAL A 139 30.93 -20.35 16.09
CA VAL A 139 30.62 -21.38 17.11
C VAL A 139 29.88 -22.57 16.50
N PHE A 140 29.04 -22.33 15.50
CA PHE A 140 28.15 -23.31 14.89
C PHE A 140 28.50 -23.52 13.41
N THR A 141 29.68 -24.09 13.16
CA THR A 141 30.23 -24.29 11.80
C THR A 141 29.73 -25.57 11.11
N GLN A 142 29.14 -26.50 11.87
CA GLN A 142 28.65 -27.76 11.32
C GLN A 142 27.23 -27.64 10.79
N LYS A 143 26.92 -28.35 9.70
CA LYS A 143 25.57 -28.48 9.17
C LYS A 143 24.63 -29.09 10.22
N ALA A 144 23.46 -28.49 10.39
CA ALA A 144 22.43 -28.98 11.26
C ALA A 144 21.04 -28.80 10.61
N LYS A 145 20.04 -29.48 11.16
CA LYS A 145 18.68 -29.38 10.62
C LYS A 145 18.06 -27.99 10.84
N PHE A 146 18.42 -27.32 11.93
CA PHE A 146 17.88 -26.01 12.30
C PHE A 146 18.99 -25.05 12.74
N ILE A 147 18.75 -23.76 12.48
CA ILE A 147 19.49 -22.65 13.09
C ILE A 147 18.47 -21.57 13.49
N THR A 148 18.71 -20.93 14.63
CA THR A 148 17.91 -19.79 15.09
C THR A 148 18.67 -18.49 14.86
N ILE A 149 18.02 -17.48 14.34
CA ILE A 149 18.57 -16.12 14.18
C ILE A 149 17.80 -15.18 15.11
N THR A 150 18.53 -14.46 15.98
CA THR A 150 17.98 -13.42 16.85
C THR A 150 18.42 -12.03 16.42
N GLU A 151 17.80 -10.99 16.96
CA GLU A 151 18.14 -9.63 16.60
C GLU A 151 19.45 -9.14 17.25
N GLY A 152 19.68 -9.52 18.49
CA GLY A 152 20.82 -9.06 19.30
C GLY A 152 21.66 -10.20 19.88
N GLU A 153 22.90 -9.85 20.28
CA GLU A 153 23.87 -10.79 20.84
C GLU A 153 23.39 -11.42 22.17
N VAL A 154 22.74 -10.58 22.97
CA VAL A 154 22.18 -11.02 24.28
C VAL A 154 21.04 -12.00 24.04
N ASP A 155 20.21 -11.75 23.03
CA ASP A 155 19.09 -12.63 22.68
C ASP A 155 19.56 -13.97 22.13
N ALA A 156 20.66 -13.99 21.35
CA ALA A 156 21.26 -15.23 20.89
C ALA A 156 21.74 -16.10 22.07
N MET A 157 22.43 -15.51 23.03
CA MET A 157 22.89 -16.20 24.22
C MET A 157 21.73 -16.68 25.08
N SER A 158 20.68 -15.85 25.21
CA SER A 158 19.46 -16.19 25.99
C SER A 158 18.68 -17.32 25.34
N ALA A 159 18.43 -17.24 24.04
CA ALA A 159 17.74 -18.29 23.29
C ALA A 159 18.53 -19.62 23.36
N TYR A 160 19.86 -19.57 23.18
CA TYR A 160 20.71 -20.73 23.31
C TYR A 160 20.56 -21.40 24.68
N GLN A 161 20.60 -20.61 25.77
CA GLN A 161 20.47 -21.11 27.14
C GLN A 161 19.06 -21.66 27.41
N LEU A 162 18.01 -20.98 26.97
CA LEU A 162 16.62 -21.43 27.07
C LEU A 162 16.36 -22.70 26.28
N MET A 163 17.07 -22.94 25.19
CA MET A 163 16.99 -24.18 24.40
C MET A 163 17.92 -25.28 24.89
N GLY A 164 18.34 -25.23 26.15
CA GLY A 164 19.15 -26.27 26.78
C GLY A 164 20.60 -26.30 26.32
N SER A 165 21.12 -25.23 25.77
CA SER A 165 22.53 -25.06 25.32
C SER A 165 23.00 -26.08 24.27
N GLN A 166 22.10 -26.51 23.39
CA GLN A 166 22.39 -27.57 22.40
C GLN A 166 22.23 -27.13 20.94
N TRP A 167 21.27 -26.24 20.64
CA TRP A 167 20.88 -25.90 19.28
C TRP A 167 21.64 -24.68 18.74
N PRO A 168 21.97 -24.63 17.42
CA PRO A 168 22.61 -23.48 16.81
C PRO A 168 21.78 -22.21 16.91
N VAL A 169 22.39 -21.15 17.46
CA VAL A 169 21.80 -19.81 17.54
C VAL A 169 22.84 -18.78 17.13
N VAL A 170 22.45 -17.84 16.29
CA VAL A 170 23.27 -16.70 15.86
C VAL A 170 22.47 -15.41 15.99
N SER A 171 23.14 -14.25 16.00
CA SER A 171 22.40 -12.99 15.90
C SER A 171 22.93 -12.09 14.80
N LEU A 172 22.08 -11.11 14.44
CA LEU A 172 22.44 -9.99 13.57
C LEU A 172 23.55 -9.15 14.22
N LYS A 173 24.29 -8.42 13.38
CA LYS A 173 25.41 -7.56 13.86
C LYS A 173 24.91 -6.23 14.42
N ASN A 174 23.90 -5.64 13.78
CA ASN A 174 23.44 -4.26 14.06
C ASN A 174 21.92 -4.13 14.16
N GLY A 175 21.23 -5.19 14.62
CA GLY A 175 19.77 -5.20 14.84
C GLY A 175 18.93 -5.24 13.56
N ALA A 176 17.61 -5.06 13.72
CA ALA A 176 16.60 -5.22 12.67
C ALA A 176 16.86 -4.42 11.40
N ALA A 177 17.33 -3.17 11.50
CA ALA A 177 17.57 -2.30 10.33
C ALA A 177 18.61 -2.85 9.33
N SER A 178 19.50 -3.73 9.79
CA SER A 178 20.52 -4.36 8.94
C SER A 178 20.29 -5.85 8.67
N ALA A 179 19.14 -6.38 9.06
CA ALA A 179 18.82 -7.80 9.01
C ALA A 179 19.01 -8.40 7.61
N VAL A 180 18.40 -7.80 6.60
CA VAL A 180 18.49 -8.24 5.19
C VAL A 180 19.95 -8.27 4.71
N SER A 181 20.71 -7.20 4.95
CA SER A 181 22.11 -7.11 4.50
C SER A 181 23.00 -8.11 5.23
N ASN A 182 22.81 -8.33 6.53
CA ASN A 182 23.56 -9.31 7.32
C ASN A 182 23.26 -10.74 6.87
N CYS A 183 22.00 -11.08 6.62
CA CYS A 183 21.61 -12.41 6.15
C CYS A 183 22.09 -12.67 4.71
N LYS A 184 22.02 -11.67 3.82
CA LYS A 184 22.59 -11.77 2.46
C LYS A 184 24.10 -11.99 2.50
N GLN A 185 24.84 -11.27 3.34
CA GLN A 185 26.28 -11.45 3.50
C GLN A 185 26.65 -12.86 4.01
N SER A 186 25.81 -13.44 4.88
CA SER A 186 26.01 -14.78 5.44
C SER A 186 25.12 -15.85 4.78
N PHE A 187 24.64 -15.60 3.55
CA PHE A 187 23.64 -16.45 2.88
C PHE A 187 24.12 -17.89 2.76
N GLU A 188 25.33 -18.13 2.27
CA GLU A 188 25.88 -19.47 2.08
C GLU A 188 26.00 -20.25 3.39
N TYR A 189 26.37 -19.55 4.47
CA TYR A 189 26.41 -20.14 5.80
C TYR A 189 25.02 -20.51 6.29
N LEU A 190 24.06 -19.60 6.20
CA LEU A 190 22.67 -19.85 6.64
C LEU A 190 21.97 -20.89 5.77
N ASN A 191 22.27 -20.92 4.48
CA ASN A 191 21.64 -21.82 3.53
C ASN A 191 22.03 -23.28 3.70
N GLN A 192 23.13 -23.57 4.42
CA GLN A 192 23.53 -24.96 4.73
C GLN A 192 22.63 -25.66 5.74
N PHE A 193 21.85 -24.91 6.54
CA PHE A 193 20.89 -25.47 7.49
C PHE A 193 19.58 -25.83 6.79
N GLY A 194 18.91 -26.88 7.25
CA GLY A 194 17.64 -27.31 6.66
C GLY A 194 16.49 -26.33 6.90
N ASN A 195 16.44 -25.69 8.06
CA ASN A 195 15.44 -24.69 8.44
C ASN A 195 16.10 -23.55 9.22
N ILE A 196 15.56 -22.36 9.06
CA ILE A 196 15.97 -21.15 9.75
C ILE A 196 14.78 -20.67 10.60
N VAL A 197 14.96 -20.56 11.91
CA VAL A 197 13.95 -20.01 12.81
C VAL A 197 14.32 -18.57 13.13
N LEU A 198 13.47 -17.62 12.75
CA LEU A 198 13.65 -16.19 13.00
C LEU A 198 12.98 -15.84 14.33
N CYS A 199 13.77 -15.54 15.34
CA CYS A 199 13.37 -15.16 16.70
C CYS A 199 13.78 -13.69 16.94
N PHE A 200 13.10 -12.75 16.26
CA PHE A 200 13.35 -11.32 16.37
C PHE A 200 12.46 -10.68 17.43
N ASP A 201 12.74 -9.42 17.77
CA ASP A 201 11.95 -8.67 18.75
C ASP A 201 10.47 -8.64 18.37
N ASN A 202 9.58 -8.82 19.35
CA ASN A 202 8.13 -8.81 19.14
C ASN A 202 7.59 -7.37 19.04
N ASP A 203 8.22 -6.53 18.20
CA ASP A 203 7.76 -5.19 17.86
C ASP A 203 7.56 -5.03 16.36
N LYS A 204 7.12 -3.85 15.91
CA LYS A 204 6.85 -3.59 14.49
C LYS A 204 8.11 -3.72 13.62
N ALA A 205 9.27 -3.30 14.14
CA ALA A 205 10.53 -3.33 13.39
C ALA A 205 11.05 -4.77 13.26
N GLY A 206 11.05 -5.54 14.37
CA GLY A 206 11.46 -6.94 14.38
C GLY A 206 10.57 -7.83 13.50
N ARG A 207 9.24 -7.66 13.56
CA ARG A 207 8.31 -8.40 12.68
C ARG A 207 8.53 -8.09 11.20
N LYS A 208 8.75 -6.80 10.86
CA LYS A 208 9.05 -6.40 9.48
C LYS A 208 10.37 -7.01 9.00
N ALA A 209 11.42 -6.93 9.81
CA ALA A 209 12.73 -7.49 9.50
C ALA A 209 12.67 -9.02 9.35
N ALA A 210 11.89 -9.74 10.17
CA ALA A 210 11.70 -11.18 10.05
C ALA A 210 11.08 -11.56 8.69
N ASN A 211 10.05 -10.84 8.25
CA ASN A 211 9.43 -11.06 6.93
C ASN A 211 10.42 -10.79 5.80
N GLU A 212 11.11 -9.65 5.82
CA GLU A 212 12.09 -9.28 4.78
C GLU A 212 13.27 -10.26 4.71
N VAL A 213 13.72 -10.81 5.85
CA VAL A 213 14.77 -11.84 5.88
C VAL A 213 14.24 -13.16 5.33
N ALA A 214 13.01 -13.54 5.66
CA ALA A 214 12.43 -14.79 5.17
C ALA A 214 12.28 -14.81 3.64
N GLU A 215 12.05 -13.67 3.00
CA GLU A 215 11.99 -13.52 1.54
C GLU A 215 13.32 -13.77 0.81
N ILE A 216 14.45 -13.76 1.54
CA ILE A 216 15.77 -14.05 0.95
C ILE A 216 15.93 -15.53 0.61
N PHE A 217 15.24 -16.40 1.35
CA PHE A 217 15.43 -17.85 1.30
C PHE A 217 14.31 -18.54 0.52
N GLU A 218 14.54 -19.81 0.17
CA GLU A 218 13.54 -20.61 -0.51
C GLU A 218 12.24 -20.75 0.33
N PRO A 219 11.08 -20.92 -0.31
CA PRO A 219 9.81 -21.15 0.37
C PRO A 219 9.91 -22.28 1.41
N ASN A 220 9.26 -22.11 2.55
CA ASN A 220 9.25 -23.03 3.69
C ASN A 220 10.57 -23.21 4.44
N LYS A 221 11.66 -22.57 4.03
CA LYS A 221 12.95 -22.65 4.73
C LYS A 221 12.97 -21.83 6.01
N CYS A 222 12.33 -20.67 6.00
CA CYS A 222 12.22 -19.79 7.16
C CYS A 222 10.92 -20.02 7.92
N LYS A 223 11.03 -20.04 9.24
CA LYS A 223 9.91 -20.05 10.18
C LYS A 223 10.02 -18.85 11.11
N ILE A 224 8.93 -18.18 11.37
CA ILE A 224 8.88 -17.02 12.26
C ILE A 224 8.36 -17.48 13.62
N MET A 225 9.19 -17.32 14.64
CA MET A 225 8.84 -17.60 16.02
C MET A 225 8.16 -16.37 16.63
N GLN A 226 7.07 -16.58 17.33
CA GLN A 226 6.39 -15.55 18.10
C GLN A 226 6.61 -15.80 19.59
N LEU A 227 7.02 -14.75 20.30
CA LEU A 227 7.15 -14.76 21.76
C LEU A 227 6.05 -13.90 22.38
N ASP A 228 5.56 -14.28 23.54
CA ASP A 228 4.61 -13.47 24.33
C ASP A 228 5.28 -12.23 24.92
N LEU A 229 6.60 -12.28 25.11
CA LEU A 229 7.42 -11.18 25.60
C LEU A 229 8.17 -10.51 24.45
N LYS A 230 8.83 -9.38 24.75
CA LYS A 230 9.51 -8.57 23.74
C LYS A 230 10.58 -9.34 22.97
N ASP A 231 11.48 -10.02 23.70
CA ASP A 231 12.65 -10.69 23.15
C ASP A 231 13.04 -11.93 23.99
N ALA A 232 14.01 -12.69 23.50
CA ALA A 232 14.49 -13.91 24.18
C ALA A 232 15.16 -13.60 25.54
N ASN A 233 15.78 -12.43 25.70
CA ASN A 233 16.39 -12.07 26.98
C ASN A 233 15.33 -11.74 28.03
N GLU A 234 14.25 -11.06 27.68
CA GLU A 234 13.15 -10.84 28.63
C GLU A 234 12.52 -12.18 29.05
N CYS A 235 12.37 -13.16 28.15
CA CYS A 235 11.93 -14.52 28.49
C CYS A 235 12.85 -15.16 29.56
N LEU A 236 14.17 -15.09 29.36
CA LEU A 236 15.16 -15.61 30.31
C LEU A 236 15.10 -14.87 31.64
N LYS A 237 14.97 -13.54 31.64
CA LYS A 237 14.93 -12.70 32.84
C LYS A 237 13.70 -12.96 33.73
N VAL A 238 12.55 -13.20 33.15
CA VAL A 238 11.35 -13.57 33.92
C VAL A 238 11.39 -15.01 34.43
N GLY A 239 12.35 -15.82 33.96
CA GLY A 239 12.49 -17.22 34.36
C GLY A 239 11.56 -18.14 33.58
N MET A 240 11.30 -17.87 32.30
CA MET A 240 10.56 -18.76 31.42
C MET A 240 11.23 -20.16 31.43
N ARG A 241 10.43 -21.22 31.54
CA ARG A 241 10.96 -22.59 31.51
C ARG A 241 11.46 -22.90 30.10
N SER A 242 12.53 -23.68 30.03
CA SER A 242 13.08 -24.16 28.75
C SER A 242 12.02 -24.88 27.90
N GLU A 243 11.15 -25.64 28.51
CA GLU A 243 10.06 -26.34 27.85
C GLU A 243 9.09 -25.40 27.15
N ASP A 244 8.69 -24.29 27.79
CA ASP A 244 7.77 -23.30 27.23
C ASP A 244 8.40 -22.59 26.05
N PHE A 245 9.70 -22.23 26.15
CA PHE A 245 10.44 -21.60 25.05
C PHE A 245 10.62 -22.54 23.85
N ILE A 246 10.94 -23.81 24.12
CA ILE A 246 11.07 -24.85 23.08
C ILE A 246 9.73 -25.12 22.41
N ASN A 247 8.62 -25.12 23.15
CA ASN A 247 7.28 -25.28 22.59
C ASN A 247 6.96 -24.10 21.63
N ALA A 248 7.24 -22.85 22.03
CA ALA A 248 7.09 -21.69 21.15
C ALA A 248 7.99 -21.79 19.91
N TRP A 249 9.20 -22.31 20.07
CA TRP A 249 10.13 -22.54 18.95
C TRP A 249 9.60 -23.60 17.96
N TRP A 250 9.01 -24.70 18.43
CA TRP A 250 8.39 -25.71 17.58
C TRP A 250 7.09 -25.21 16.93
N ALA A 251 6.37 -24.31 17.59
CA ALA A 251 5.16 -23.66 17.08
C ALA A 251 5.46 -22.56 16.05
N ALA A 252 6.76 -22.26 15.77
CA ALA A 252 7.15 -21.29 14.76
C ALA A 252 6.52 -21.60 13.40
N LYS A 253 5.78 -20.61 12.86
CA LYS A 253 5.02 -20.77 11.62
C LYS A 253 5.92 -20.58 10.39
N PRO A 254 5.76 -21.39 9.33
CA PRO A 254 6.41 -21.11 8.05
C PRO A 254 6.09 -19.68 7.59
N PHE A 255 7.09 -19.01 7.04
CA PHE A 255 6.86 -17.70 6.44
C PHE A 255 5.93 -17.84 5.24
N THR A 256 4.86 -17.06 5.25
CA THR A 256 3.94 -16.92 4.12
C THR A 256 4.05 -15.48 3.61
N PRO A 257 4.37 -15.26 2.32
CA PRO A 257 4.43 -13.92 1.76
C PRO A 257 3.13 -13.14 2.00
N ALA A 258 3.25 -11.82 2.16
CA ALA A 258 2.09 -10.95 2.35
C ALA A 258 1.06 -11.14 1.22
N GLY A 259 -0.21 -11.22 1.59
CA GLY A 259 -1.31 -11.43 0.63
C GLY A 259 -1.67 -12.89 0.37
N ILE A 260 -0.93 -13.87 0.89
CA ILE A 260 -1.32 -15.29 0.87
C ILE A 260 -1.88 -15.65 2.24
N ILE A 261 -3.17 -15.96 2.30
CA ILE A 261 -3.85 -16.41 3.52
C ILE A 261 -4.45 -17.80 3.31
N ASN A 262 -4.43 -18.62 4.34
CA ASN A 262 -5.19 -19.86 4.34
C ASN A 262 -6.66 -19.54 4.60
N LEU A 263 -7.56 -19.90 3.70
CA LEU A 263 -8.99 -19.63 3.86
C LEU A 263 -9.59 -20.26 5.12
N HIS A 264 -9.02 -21.35 5.61
CA HIS A 264 -9.41 -21.94 6.89
C HIS A 264 -9.20 -20.98 8.08
N ASP A 265 -8.18 -20.10 8.02
CA ASP A 265 -7.87 -19.17 9.09
C ASP A 265 -8.87 -17.99 9.17
N LEU A 266 -9.77 -17.85 8.19
CA LEU A 266 -10.89 -16.90 8.24
C LEU A 266 -11.90 -17.27 9.32
N GLY A 267 -12.11 -18.59 9.56
CA GLY A 267 -12.98 -19.07 10.64
C GLY A 267 -14.34 -18.38 10.66
N ASP A 268 -14.79 -17.98 11.84
CA ASP A 268 -16.08 -17.31 12.04
C ASP A 268 -16.17 -15.92 11.43
N SER A 269 -15.04 -15.28 11.08
CA SER A 269 -15.04 -13.98 10.40
C SER A 269 -15.69 -14.00 9.02
N LEU A 270 -15.87 -15.20 8.42
CA LEU A 270 -16.67 -15.38 7.20
C LEU A 270 -18.13 -14.96 7.35
N TYR A 271 -18.64 -14.95 8.57
CA TYR A 271 -20.05 -14.66 8.89
C TYR A 271 -20.22 -13.28 9.53
N ASP A 272 -19.17 -12.49 9.62
CA ASP A 272 -19.25 -11.12 10.10
C ASP A 272 -20.07 -10.27 9.07
N GLU A 273 -21.19 -9.70 9.51
CA GLU A 273 -22.16 -9.00 8.67
C GLU A 273 -21.64 -7.68 8.06
N ASP A 274 -20.52 -7.15 8.57
CA ASP A 274 -20.05 -5.78 8.25
C ASP A 274 -19.01 -5.68 7.13
N TYR A 275 -18.90 -6.66 6.24
CA TYR A 275 -17.86 -6.65 5.22
C TYR A 275 -18.08 -5.58 4.13
N CYS A 276 -19.31 -5.21 3.82
CA CYS A 276 -19.64 -4.07 2.97
C CYS A 276 -21.00 -3.45 3.33
N GLU A 277 -21.05 -2.13 3.37
CA GLU A 277 -22.31 -1.41 3.54
C GLU A 277 -23.04 -1.38 2.19
N THR A 278 -24.34 -1.70 2.21
CA THR A 278 -25.20 -1.71 1.02
C THR A 278 -26.24 -0.61 1.12
N CYS A 279 -26.39 0.18 0.05
CA CYS A 279 -27.47 1.14 -0.14
C CYS A 279 -28.23 0.80 -1.41
N LEU A 280 -29.55 0.66 -1.33
CA LEU A 280 -30.38 0.42 -2.51
C LEU A 280 -30.33 1.61 -3.47
N TYR A 281 -30.56 1.39 -4.75
CA TYR A 281 -30.80 2.46 -5.72
C TYR A 281 -32.18 3.08 -5.49
N PRO A 282 -32.45 4.33 -5.91
CA PRO A 282 -33.77 4.95 -5.83
C PRO A 282 -34.82 4.28 -6.74
N TRP A 283 -34.43 3.36 -7.61
CA TRP A 283 -35.23 2.66 -8.58
C TRP A 283 -35.34 1.17 -8.23
N SER A 284 -36.57 0.70 -7.95
CA SER A 284 -36.81 -0.66 -7.44
C SER A 284 -36.31 -1.76 -8.35
N ASP A 285 -36.60 -1.67 -9.66
CA ASP A 285 -36.29 -2.73 -10.61
C ASP A 285 -34.80 -2.85 -10.88
N LEU A 286 -34.03 -1.74 -10.72
CA LEU A 286 -32.58 -1.80 -10.76
C LEU A 286 -32.03 -2.61 -9.56
N ASN A 287 -32.70 -2.51 -8.40
CA ASN A 287 -32.31 -3.27 -7.21
C ASN A 287 -32.59 -4.77 -7.35
N GLU A 288 -33.63 -5.17 -8.09
CA GLU A 288 -33.92 -6.59 -8.33
C GLU A 288 -32.76 -7.31 -9.01
N LYS A 289 -32.03 -6.62 -9.91
CA LYS A 289 -30.87 -7.18 -10.62
C LYS A 289 -29.55 -6.96 -9.89
N THR A 290 -29.41 -5.89 -9.10
CA THR A 290 -28.12 -5.49 -8.54
C THR A 290 -27.99 -5.71 -7.04
N TYR A 291 -29.12 -5.83 -6.32
CA TYR A 291 -29.20 -5.80 -4.86
C TYR A 291 -28.61 -4.51 -4.24
N GLY A 292 -28.61 -3.40 -5.00
CA GLY A 292 -28.14 -2.09 -4.55
C GLY A 292 -26.69 -1.78 -4.89
N MET A 293 -26.20 -0.65 -4.34
CA MET A 293 -24.82 -0.18 -4.38
C MET A 293 -24.07 -0.67 -3.14
N ARG A 294 -22.81 -1.04 -3.27
CA ARG A 294 -21.98 -1.52 -2.15
C ARG A 294 -20.71 -0.70 -2.01
N THR A 295 -20.29 -0.51 -0.76
CA THR A 295 -18.94 -0.02 -0.48
C THR A 295 -17.91 -1.08 -0.91
N GLY A 296 -16.70 -0.66 -1.31
CA GLY A 296 -15.70 -1.56 -1.90
C GLY A 296 -15.92 -1.87 -3.39
N GLU A 297 -16.97 -1.33 -4.02
CA GLU A 297 -17.24 -1.51 -5.46
C GLU A 297 -16.96 -0.24 -6.27
N LEU A 298 -16.53 -0.46 -7.51
CA LEU A 298 -16.44 0.55 -8.55
C LEU A 298 -17.57 0.35 -9.56
N VAL A 299 -18.56 1.24 -9.54
CA VAL A 299 -19.70 1.21 -10.45
C VAL A 299 -19.57 2.31 -11.50
N THR A 300 -19.57 1.94 -12.77
CA THR A 300 -19.48 2.89 -13.88
C THR A 300 -20.85 3.13 -14.53
N PHE A 301 -21.25 4.39 -14.57
CA PHE A 301 -22.39 4.86 -15.35
C PHE A 301 -21.92 5.44 -16.67
N THR A 302 -22.56 5.05 -17.76
CA THR A 302 -22.16 5.49 -19.10
C THR A 302 -23.35 5.84 -19.97
N SER A 303 -23.20 6.82 -20.84
CA SER A 303 -24.19 7.16 -21.89
C SER A 303 -23.58 8.05 -22.96
N GLY A 304 -24.31 8.30 -24.03
CA GLY A 304 -24.06 9.40 -24.96
C GLY A 304 -24.13 10.78 -24.30
N ALA A 305 -23.81 11.82 -25.05
CA ALA A 305 -23.94 13.19 -24.57
C ALA A 305 -25.41 13.57 -24.33
N GLY A 306 -25.70 14.36 -23.28
CA GLY A 306 -27.03 14.87 -22.98
C GLY A 306 -28.08 13.86 -22.49
N MET A 307 -27.73 12.59 -22.26
CA MET A 307 -28.68 11.54 -21.91
C MET A 307 -29.03 11.45 -20.42
N GLY A 308 -28.63 12.41 -19.60
CA GLY A 308 -29.04 12.48 -18.20
C GLY A 308 -28.07 11.89 -17.18
N LYS A 309 -26.76 11.66 -17.54
CA LYS A 309 -25.75 11.19 -16.57
C LYS A 309 -25.71 12.01 -15.29
N SER A 310 -25.59 13.34 -15.43
CA SER A 310 -25.57 14.25 -14.26
C SER A 310 -26.89 14.26 -13.50
N SER A 311 -28.04 14.00 -14.17
CA SER A 311 -29.34 13.86 -13.50
C SER A 311 -29.37 12.59 -12.63
N ILE A 312 -28.88 11.47 -13.14
CA ILE A 312 -28.73 10.24 -12.37
C ILE A 312 -27.81 10.46 -11.15
N MET A 313 -26.66 11.12 -11.35
CA MET A 313 -25.75 11.41 -10.22
C MET A 313 -26.42 12.28 -9.14
N ARG A 314 -27.24 13.26 -9.52
CA ARG A 314 -28.01 14.07 -8.57
C ARG A 314 -29.00 13.22 -7.74
N GLU A 315 -29.75 12.35 -8.41
CA GLU A 315 -30.66 11.42 -7.73
C GLU A 315 -29.90 10.51 -6.75
N LEU A 316 -28.75 9.96 -7.18
CA LEU A 316 -27.93 9.09 -6.35
C LEU A 316 -27.32 9.83 -5.15
N MET A 317 -26.79 11.06 -5.35
CA MET A 317 -26.28 11.88 -4.25
C MET A 317 -27.33 12.16 -3.18
N HIS A 318 -28.52 12.60 -3.61
CA HIS A 318 -29.63 12.87 -2.70
C HIS A 318 -30.10 11.59 -2.01
N HIS A 319 -30.24 10.50 -2.75
CA HIS A 319 -30.68 9.21 -2.22
C HIS A 319 -29.72 8.64 -1.18
N LEU A 320 -28.40 8.68 -1.45
CA LEU A 320 -27.37 8.28 -0.48
C LEU A 320 -27.45 9.13 0.80
N MET A 321 -27.64 10.44 0.67
CA MET A 321 -27.80 11.33 1.81
C MET A 321 -29.03 10.96 2.65
N MET A 322 -30.15 10.64 2.02
CA MET A 322 -31.40 10.35 2.74
C MET A 322 -31.40 8.97 3.39
N ASN A 323 -30.76 7.98 2.78
CA ASN A 323 -30.86 6.58 3.19
C ASN A 323 -29.64 6.04 3.93
N THR A 324 -28.56 6.83 4.04
CA THR A 324 -27.38 6.49 4.84
C THR A 324 -27.05 7.63 5.82
N LYS A 325 -26.13 7.36 6.74
CA LYS A 325 -25.50 8.39 7.61
C LYS A 325 -24.12 8.78 7.14
N ASP A 326 -23.71 8.31 5.97
CA ASP A 326 -22.34 8.39 5.48
C ASP A 326 -21.98 9.77 4.95
N ASN A 327 -20.71 10.05 4.96
CA ASN A 327 -20.12 11.19 4.26
C ASN A 327 -19.95 10.84 2.78
N ILE A 328 -20.22 11.81 1.92
CA ILE A 328 -20.23 11.67 0.46
C ILE A 328 -19.20 12.64 -0.13
N GLY A 329 -18.26 12.11 -0.90
CA GLY A 329 -17.28 12.88 -1.66
C GLY A 329 -17.77 13.12 -3.09
N VAL A 330 -17.60 14.33 -3.62
CA VAL A 330 -18.04 14.69 -4.97
C VAL A 330 -16.90 15.36 -5.72
N LEU A 331 -16.51 14.77 -6.85
CA LEU A 331 -15.56 15.33 -7.80
C LEU A 331 -16.30 15.58 -9.13
N ALA A 332 -17.01 16.70 -9.21
CA ALA A 332 -17.74 17.15 -10.42
C ALA A 332 -16.83 18.05 -11.23
N MET A 333 -16.14 17.49 -12.24
CA MET A 333 -15.07 18.18 -12.98
C MET A 333 -15.60 19.12 -14.06
N GLU A 334 -16.88 19.03 -14.41
CA GLU A 334 -17.51 19.87 -15.44
C GLU A 334 -18.33 21.04 -14.88
N GLU A 335 -18.53 21.08 -13.56
CA GLU A 335 -19.35 22.11 -12.95
C GLU A 335 -18.70 22.72 -11.70
N SER A 336 -19.12 23.94 -11.35
CA SER A 336 -18.66 24.57 -10.12
C SER A 336 -19.29 23.92 -8.89
N VAL A 337 -18.58 23.93 -7.75
CA VAL A 337 -19.09 23.47 -6.46
C VAL A 337 -20.44 24.10 -6.10
N ARG A 338 -20.65 25.37 -6.49
CA ARG A 338 -21.94 26.05 -6.31
C ARG A 338 -23.06 25.39 -7.12
N ASN A 339 -22.80 25.00 -8.36
CA ASN A 339 -23.79 24.30 -9.19
C ASN A 339 -24.07 22.89 -8.64
N THR A 340 -23.04 22.18 -8.20
CA THR A 340 -23.21 20.89 -7.52
C THR A 340 -24.11 21.01 -6.30
N ALA A 341 -23.92 22.04 -5.47
CA ALA A 341 -24.81 22.31 -4.33
C ALA A 341 -26.27 22.54 -4.76
N PHE A 342 -26.50 23.41 -5.77
CA PHE A 342 -27.87 23.61 -6.29
C PHE A 342 -28.44 22.34 -6.93
N ASN A 343 -27.63 21.52 -7.56
CA ASN A 343 -28.05 20.25 -8.14
C ASN A 343 -28.56 19.27 -7.07
N ILE A 344 -27.89 19.19 -5.92
CA ILE A 344 -28.34 18.35 -4.79
C ILE A 344 -29.64 18.92 -4.20
N MET A 345 -29.69 20.24 -3.97
CA MET A 345 -30.92 20.93 -3.48
C MET A 345 -32.10 20.82 -4.43
N SER A 346 -31.84 20.74 -5.75
CA SER A 346 -32.90 20.63 -6.78
C SER A 346 -33.74 19.36 -6.62
N VAL A 347 -33.14 18.27 -6.19
CA VAL A 347 -33.85 16.99 -5.96
C VAL A 347 -34.77 17.12 -4.76
N GLU A 348 -34.32 17.72 -3.66
CA GLU A 348 -35.15 17.99 -2.46
C GLU A 348 -36.28 18.96 -2.75
N ALA A 349 -35.99 20.02 -3.50
CA ALA A 349 -36.98 21.04 -3.87
C ALA A 349 -37.98 20.58 -4.93
N ASN A 350 -37.70 19.45 -5.58
CA ASN A 350 -38.44 19.03 -6.78
C ASN A 350 -38.54 20.15 -7.84
N ALA A 351 -37.41 20.89 -8.03
CA ALA A 351 -37.33 22.06 -8.94
C ALA A 351 -35.90 22.27 -9.39
N ARG A 352 -35.69 22.78 -10.61
CA ARG A 352 -34.36 22.99 -11.21
C ARG A 352 -33.67 24.22 -10.64
N LEU A 353 -33.25 24.22 -9.37
CA LEU A 353 -32.63 25.36 -8.68
C LEU A 353 -31.30 25.80 -9.29
N TYR A 354 -30.63 24.96 -10.07
CA TYR A 354 -29.43 25.34 -10.83
C TYR A 354 -29.74 26.34 -11.97
N ILE A 355 -30.99 26.43 -12.40
CA ILE A 355 -31.48 27.44 -13.33
C ILE A 355 -31.85 28.69 -12.51
N LYS A 356 -31.24 29.84 -12.87
CA LYS A 356 -31.43 31.08 -12.12
C LYS A 356 -32.88 31.54 -12.10
N GLU A 357 -33.56 31.52 -13.23
CA GLU A 357 -34.91 31.96 -13.43
C GLU A 357 -35.94 31.09 -12.66
N VAL A 358 -35.64 29.81 -12.49
CA VAL A 358 -36.47 28.91 -11.65
C VAL A 358 -36.20 29.19 -10.17
N ARG A 359 -34.95 29.38 -9.79
CA ARG A 359 -34.56 29.64 -8.40
C ARG A 359 -35.14 30.95 -7.86
N GLU A 360 -35.20 31.98 -8.69
CA GLU A 360 -35.76 33.30 -8.32
C GLU A 360 -37.30 33.28 -8.05
N GLN A 361 -37.98 32.19 -8.36
CA GLN A 361 -39.41 32.01 -8.04
C GLN A 361 -39.65 31.62 -6.59
N PHE A 362 -38.59 31.23 -5.85
CA PHE A 362 -38.68 30.76 -4.47
C PHE A 362 -38.16 31.81 -3.48
N SER A 363 -38.79 31.84 -2.30
CA SER A 363 -38.35 32.76 -1.25
C SER A 363 -36.99 32.36 -0.68
N PRO A 364 -36.22 33.31 -0.10
CA PRO A 364 -34.96 32.99 0.57
C PRO A 364 -35.09 31.97 1.70
N GLU A 365 -36.27 31.92 2.38
CA GLU A 365 -36.59 31.00 3.46
C GLU A 365 -36.70 29.58 2.92
N GLN A 366 -37.43 29.37 1.81
CA GLN A 366 -37.57 28.08 1.14
C GLN A 366 -36.19 27.56 0.66
N LEU A 367 -35.38 28.43 0.07
CA LEU A 367 -34.03 28.07 -0.36
C LEU A 367 -33.15 27.64 0.82
N ARG A 368 -33.25 28.32 1.98
CA ARG A 368 -32.51 27.95 3.19
C ARG A 368 -33.02 26.61 3.77
N GLU A 369 -34.33 26.38 3.77
CA GLU A 369 -34.87 25.11 4.23
C GLU A 369 -34.31 23.92 3.44
N TRP A 370 -34.32 24.00 2.10
CA TRP A 370 -33.72 22.94 1.26
C TRP A 370 -32.21 22.84 1.42
N GLN A 371 -31.53 23.97 1.62
CA GLN A 371 -30.12 23.98 1.92
C GLN A 371 -29.81 23.23 3.22
N GLU A 372 -30.57 23.48 4.28
CA GLU A 372 -30.35 22.82 5.57
C GLU A 372 -30.66 21.32 5.51
N LYS A 373 -31.72 20.94 4.81
CA LYS A 373 -32.09 19.53 4.61
C LYS A 373 -31.07 18.74 3.79
N THR A 374 -30.28 19.40 2.96
CA THR A 374 -29.30 18.77 2.06
C THR A 374 -27.87 19.04 2.47
N ILE A 375 -27.22 20.06 1.90
CA ILE A 375 -25.81 20.37 2.16
C ILE A 375 -25.56 20.81 3.61
N GLY A 376 -26.57 21.36 4.29
CA GLY A 376 -26.53 21.70 5.70
C GLY A 376 -26.34 20.50 6.64
N THR A 377 -26.54 19.27 6.16
CA THR A 377 -26.20 18.03 6.87
C THR A 377 -24.70 17.90 7.14
N LYS A 378 -23.86 18.70 6.47
CA LYS A 378 -22.39 18.70 6.56
C LYS A 378 -21.72 17.39 6.12
N ARG A 379 -22.42 16.56 5.37
CA ARG A 379 -21.93 15.25 4.91
C ARG A 379 -21.40 15.24 3.47
N PHE A 380 -21.57 16.34 2.72
CA PHE A 380 -21.04 16.49 1.36
C PHE A 380 -19.70 17.21 1.36
N PHE A 381 -18.71 16.59 0.73
CA PHE A 381 -17.38 17.14 0.53
C PHE A 381 -17.10 17.23 -0.96
N ALA A 382 -17.17 18.43 -1.52
CA ALA A 382 -16.91 18.66 -2.94
C ALA A 382 -15.47 19.09 -3.16
N PHE A 383 -14.88 18.61 -4.26
CA PHE A 383 -13.57 19.05 -4.71
C PHE A 383 -13.75 20.28 -5.61
N ASP A 384 -13.23 21.43 -5.17
CA ASP A 384 -13.20 22.66 -5.95
C ASP A 384 -11.95 22.67 -6.84
N HIS A 385 -12.16 22.60 -8.15
CA HIS A 385 -11.09 22.46 -9.12
C HIS A 385 -11.25 23.44 -10.27
N PHE A 386 -10.15 24.12 -10.60
CA PHE A 386 -10.01 24.95 -11.79
C PHE A 386 -8.73 24.54 -12.54
N GLY A 387 -8.90 24.07 -13.78
CA GLY A 387 -7.78 23.73 -14.68
C GLY A 387 -7.47 22.22 -14.75
N SER A 388 -6.35 21.89 -15.38
CA SER A 388 -5.87 20.51 -15.49
C SER A 388 -5.31 20.02 -14.15
N ILE A 389 -5.61 18.78 -13.81
CA ILE A 389 -5.14 18.14 -12.59
C ILE A 389 -4.51 16.80 -12.93
N SER A 390 -3.46 16.41 -12.21
CA SER A 390 -2.81 15.13 -12.41
C SER A 390 -3.63 13.98 -11.81
N ASN A 391 -3.50 12.78 -12.38
CA ASN A 391 -4.16 11.58 -11.84
C ASN A 391 -3.77 11.32 -10.38
N ASP A 392 -2.50 11.54 -10.02
CA ASP A 392 -2.00 11.30 -8.67
C ASP A 392 -2.59 12.29 -7.65
N GLU A 393 -2.84 13.53 -8.05
CA GLU A 393 -3.53 14.51 -7.19
C GLU A 393 -4.98 14.12 -6.93
N ILE A 394 -5.72 13.66 -7.94
CA ILE A 394 -7.10 13.18 -7.77
C ILE A 394 -7.14 12.00 -6.81
N LEU A 395 -6.28 11.02 -7.03
CA LEU A 395 -6.19 9.86 -6.14
C LEU A 395 -5.84 10.27 -4.71
N ALA A 396 -4.95 11.26 -4.53
CA ALA A 396 -4.63 11.80 -3.22
C ALA A 396 -5.85 12.49 -2.56
N ARG A 397 -6.68 13.23 -3.33
CA ARG A 397 -7.90 13.85 -2.83
C ARG A 397 -8.96 12.82 -2.43
N VAL A 398 -9.19 11.82 -3.27
CA VAL A 398 -10.12 10.71 -2.93
C VAL A 398 -9.64 9.96 -1.69
N ARG A 399 -8.34 9.66 -1.60
CA ARG A 399 -7.75 9.02 -0.41
C ARG A 399 -7.92 9.87 0.86
N TYR A 400 -7.74 11.17 0.74
CA TYR A 400 -7.96 12.11 1.86
C TYR A 400 -9.43 12.13 2.28
N MET A 401 -10.38 12.22 1.32
CA MET A 401 -11.81 12.15 1.61
C MET A 401 -12.16 10.86 2.34
N ALA A 402 -11.67 9.72 1.88
CA ALA A 402 -11.93 8.42 2.49
C ALA A 402 -11.34 8.31 3.90
N LYS A 403 -10.04 8.60 4.07
CA LYS A 403 -9.31 8.31 5.33
C LYS A 403 -9.39 9.43 6.36
N ALA A 404 -9.46 10.68 5.94
CA ALA A 404 -9.49 11.82 6.85
C ALA A 404 -10.90 12.37 7.11
N LEU A 405 -11.76 12.36 6.09
CA LEU A 405 -13.13 12.85 6.20
C LEU A 405 -14.16 11.72 6.39
N GLY A 406 -13.73 10.46 6.37
CA GLY A 406 -14.59 9.30 6.57
C GLY A 406 -15.67 9.14 5.50
N THR A 407 -15.39 9.57 4.25
CA THR A 407 -16.36 9.37 3.15
C THR A 407 -16.43 7.89 2.80
N LYS A 408 -17.65 7.38 2.72
CA LYS A 408 -17.95 6.01 2.29
C LYS A 408 -18.29 5.92 0.81
N TRP A 409 -18.83 6.98 0.25
CA TRP A 409 -19.28 7.07 -1.13
C TRP A 409 -18.55 8.21 -1.84
N VAL A 410 -18.04 7.97 -3.02
CA VAL A 410 -17.40 8.99 -3.85
C VAL A 410 -18.01 8.97 -5.25
N ILE A 411 -18.46 10.14 -5.71
CA ILE A 411 -18.95 10.36 -7.07
C ILE A 411 -17.88 11.08 -7.86
N LEU A 412 -17.51 10.54 -9.02
CA LEU A 412 -16.53 11.12 -9.94
C LEU A 412 -17.17 11.33 -11.31
N ASP A 413 -17.46 12.58 -11.65
CA ASP A 413 -18.07 13.03 -12.92
C ASP A 413 -17.12 14.01 -13.63
N HIS A 414 -16.42 13.64 -14.72
CA HIS A 414 -16.30 12.34 -15.37
C HIS A 414 -14.82 12.02 -15.70
N LEU A 415 -14.59 10.74 -16.03
CA LEU A 415 -13.27 10.15 -16.26
C LEU A 415 -12.44 10.83 -17.37
N SER A 416 -13.07 11.28 -18.47
CA SER A 416 -12.34 11.78 -19.66
C SER A 416 -11.61 13.10 -19.43
N ILE A 417 -12.06 13.95 -18.49
CA ILE A 417 -11.37 15.23 -18.18
C ILE A 417 -10.04 14.95 -17.49
N LEU A 418 -9.97 13.89 -16.70
CA LEU A 418 -8.77 13.51 -15.96
C LEU A 418 -7.61 13.13 -16.88
N VAL A 419 -7.94 12.66 -18.07
CA VAL A 419 -6.96 12.18 -19.05
C VAL A 419 -6.54 13.29 -20.02
N SER A 420 -7.42 14.26 -20.30
CA SER A 420 -7.15 15.35 -21.24
C SER A 420 -6.11 16.38 -20.76
N GLY A 421 -5.78 16.38 -19.47
CA GLY A 421 -4.81 17.29 -18.86
C GLY A 421 -3.35 16.81 -18.84
N GLN A 422 -3.04 15.67 -19.44
CA GLN A 422 -1.67 15.15 -19.45
C GLN A 422 -0.96 15.51 -20.77
N GLU A 423 0.11 16.27 -20.67
CA GLU A 423 0.96 16.71 -21.80
C GLU A 423 1.84 15.60 -22.40
N ASP A 424 1.84 14.37 -21.85
CA ASP A 424 2.70 13.29 -22.28
C ASP A 424 2.04 12.31 -23.26
N ASN A 425 2.51 12.44 -24.52
CA ASN A 425 2.50 11.42 -25.58
C ASN A 425 1.20 10.63 -25.87
N GLY A 426 0.12 11.33 -26.28
CA GLY A 426 -0.72 10.85 -27.38
C GLY A 426 -1.58 9.59 -27.22
N ASP A 427 -1.51 8.82 -26.15
CA ASP A 427 -2.33 7.61 -25.97
C ASP A 427 -3.34 7.73 -24.82
N GLU A 428 -4.47 8.36 -25.10
CA GLU A 428 -5.62 8.49 -24.19
C GLU A 428 -5.99 7.13 -23.56
N ARG A 429 -5.88 6.03 -24.32
CA ARG A 429 -6.23 4.69 -23.84
C ARG A 429 -5.32 4.24 -22.71
N LYS A 430 -4.01 4.40 -22.88
CA LYS A 430 -3.02 4.02 -21.87
C LYS A 430 -3.20 4.82 -20.57
N SER A 431 -3.51 6.11 -20.69
CA SER A 431 -3.76 6.97 -19.53
C SER A 431 -5.03 6.53 -18.78
N ILE A 432 -6.10 6.15 -19.51
CA ILE A 432 -7.32 5.58 -18.91
C ILE A 432 -7.01 4.25 -18.22
N ASP A 433 -6.22 3.36 -18.83
CA ASP A 433 -5.86 2.07 -18.24
C ASP A 433 -5.12 2.23 -16.90
N ILE A 434 -4.15 3.15 -16.87
CA ILE A 434 -3.40 3.47 -15.65
C ILE A 434 -4.32 4.05 -14.57
N LEU A 435 -5.17 5.01 -14.95
CA LEU A 435 -6.09 5.64 -14.00
C LEU A 435 -7.09 4.64 -13.44
N MET A 436 -7.72 3.82 -14.26
CA MET A 436 -8.67 2.79 -13.83
C MET A 436 -8.02 1.77 -12.88
N THR A 437 -6.79 1.35 -13.19
CA THR A 437 -6.02 0.45 -12.31
C THR A 437 -5.76 1.09 -10.95
N LYS A 438 -5.37 2.37 -10.93
CA LYS A 438 -5.14 3.11 -9.69
C LYS A 438 -6.43 3.36 -8.90
N LEU A 439 -7.54 3.67 -9.58
CA LEU A 439 -8.86 3.83 -8.94
C LEU A 439 -9.33 2.51 -8.32
N ARG A 440 -9.19 1.38 -9.03
CA ARG A 440 -9.52 0.07 -8.46
C ARG A 440 -8.69 -0.24 -7.22
N SER A 441 -7.38 -0.02 -7.27
CA SER A 441 -6.49 -0.21 -6.12
C SER A 441 -6.87 0.71 -4.95
N LEU A 442 -7.32 1.94 -5.24
CA LEU A 442 -7.78 2.88 -4.22
C LEU A 442 -9.08 2.43 -3.55
N VAL A 443 -10.03 1.91 -4.33
CA VAL A 443 -11.28 1.32 -3.80
C VAL A 443 -10.97 0.15 -2.86
N GLU A 444 -10.09 -0.77 -3.26
CA GLU A 444 -9.61 -1.87 -2.42
C GLU A 444 -8.91 -1.38 -1.14
N GLU A 445 -8.06 -0.35 -1.26
CA GLU A 445 -7.32 0.22 -0.11
C GLU A 445 -8.23 0.91 0.90
N THR A 446 -9.29 1.57 0.44
CA THR A 446 -10.11 2.48 1.25
C THR A 446 -11.46 1.92 1.63
N GLY A 447 -11.95 0.91 0.90
CA GLY A 447 -13.26 0.32 1.09
C GLY A 447 -14.42 1.24 0.67
N ILE A 448 -14.21 2.32 -0.09
CA ILE A 448 -15.28 3.23 -0.54
C ILE A 448 -16.11 2.62 -1.67
N GLY A 449 -17.38 3.00 -1.77
CA GLY A 449 -18.18 2.84 -2.98
C GLY A 449 -17.85 3.98 -3.95
N LEU A 450 -17.33 3.67 -5.13
CA LEU A 450 -16.97 4.66 -6.16
C LEU A 450 -17.96 4.61 -7.32
N LEU A 451 -18.72 5.69 -7.49
CA LEU A 451 -19.63 5.89 -8.62
C LEU A 451 -18.94 6.75 -9.67
N LEU A 452 -18.57 6.14 -10.78
CA LEU A 452 -17.78 6.76 -11.85
C LEU A 452 -18.67 7.03 -13.07
N VAL A 453 -18.56 8.23 -13.64
CA VAL A 453 -19.17 8.57 -14.93
C VAL A 453 -18.17 8.45 -16.07
N SER A 454 -18.55 7.76 -17.14
CA SER A 454 -17.76 7.61 -18.35
C SER A 454 -18.57 7.95 -19.59
N HIS A 455 -17.92 8.51 -20.61
CA HIS A 455 -18.52 8.76 -21.90
C HIS A 455 -18.41 7.56 -22.84
N LEU A 456 -19.34 7.50 -23.81
CA LEU A 456 -19.26 6.57 -24.93
C LEU A 456 -18.42 7.15 -26.07
N ARG A 457 -17.84 6.29 -26.88
CA ARG A 457 -17.29 6.66 -28.20
C ARG A 457 -18.43 7.06 -29.13
N ARG A 458 -18.15 7.98 -30.03
CA ARG A 458 -19.05 8.19 -31.15
C ARG A 458 -19.14 6.87 -31.95
N PRO A 459 -20.35 6.35 -32.21
CA PRO A 459 -20.49 5.13 -32.98
C PRO A 459 -20.05 5.36 -34.43
N ALA A 460 -19.53 4.33 -35.07
CA ALA A 460 -19.33 4.35 -36.53
C ALA A 460 -20.71 4.16 -37.21
N GLY A 461 -21.05 5.07 -38.11
CA GLY A 461 -22.32 5.05 -38.87
C GLY A 461 -23.19 6.27 -38.64
N ASP A 462 -24.35 6.31 -39.30
CA ASP A 462 -25.21 7.50 -39.36
C ASP A 462 -26.11 7.69 -38.13
N ARG A 463 -26.27 6.67 -37.26
CA ARG A 463 -27.06 6.76 -36.02
C ARG A 463 -26.16 6.95 -34.82
N GLY A 464 -26.38 8.04 -34.09
CA GLY A 464 -25.77 8.35 -32.82
C GLY A 464 -26.37 7.58 -31.64
N HIS A 465 -25.79 7.71 -30.46
CA HIS A 465 -26.42 7.22 -29.23
C HIS A 465 -27.68 8.04 -28.89
N GLU A 466 -27.72 9.29 -29.30
CA GLU A 466 -28.85 10.22 -29.18
C GLU A 466 -30.10 9.78 -29.95
N ASP A 467 -29.96 8.86 -30.92
CA ASP A 467 -31.04 8.28 -31.70
C ASP A 467 -31.56 6.96 -31.11
N GLY A 468 -31.26 6.69 -29.83
CA GLY A 468 -31.74 5.49 -29.12
C GLY A 468 -30.97 4.21 -29.45
N ARG A 469 -29.74 4.33 -29.94
CA ARG A 469 -28.89 3.16 -30.21
C ARG A 469 -28.56 2.41 -28.93
N GLU A 470 -28.76 1.10 -28.94
CA GLU A 470 -28.40 0.22 -27.85
C GLU A 470 -26.91 0.30 -27.52
N VAL A 471 -26.58 0.35 -26.24
CA VAL A 471 -25.21 0.46 -25.74
C VAL A 471 -24.63 -0.91 -25.43
N SER A 472 -23.36 -1.10 -25.78
CA SER A 472 -22.58 -2.29 -25.42
C SER A 472 -21.26 -1.89 -24.76
N LEU A 473 -20.59 -2.85 -24.10
CA LEU A 473 -19.27 -2.61 -23.47
C LEU A 473 -18.22 -2.14 -24.48
N SER A 474 -18.32 -2.51 -25.75
CA SER A 474 -17.42 -2.07 -26.82
C SER A 474 -17.55 -0.59 -27.16
N HIS A 475 -18.63 0.06 -26.77
CA HIS A 475 -18.89 1.49 -27.01
C HIS A 475 -18.24 2.39 -25.95
N LEU A 476 -17.71 1.84 -24.85
CA LEU A 476 -17.02 2.63 -23.84
C LEU A 476 -15.84 3.41 -24.46
N ARG A 477 -15.75 4.70 -24.14
CA ARG A 477 -14.67 5.56 -24.64
C ARG A 477 -13.36 5.22 -23.93
N GLY A 478 -12.31 5.07 -24.70
CA GLY A 478 -10.95 4.87 -24.22
C GLY A 478 -10.57 3.39 -24.20
N SER A 479 -10.78 2.66 -23.14
CA SER A 479 -10.21 1.35 -22.96
C SER A 479 -11.19 0.29 -22.46
N ALA A 480 -10.88 -0.97 -22.79
CA ALA A 480 -11.53 -2.14 -22.22
C ALA A 480 -11.34 -2.22 -20.68
N SER A 481 -10.36 -1.51 -20.12
CA SER A 481 -10.09 -1.48 -18.67
C SER A 481 -11.28 -0.96 -17.87
N ILE A 482 -12.08 -0.01 -18.40
CA ILE A 482 -13.29 0.46 -17.73
C ILE A 482 -14.23 -0.73 -17.51
N ALA A 483 -14.49 -1.50 -18.56
CA ALA A 483 -15.34 -2.69 -18.45
C ALA A 483 -14.72 -3.78 -17.54
N HIS A 484 -13.40 -3.97 -17.60
CA HIS A 484 -12.72 -5.03 -16.83
C HIS A 484 -12.63 -4.72 -15.34
N LEU A 485 -12.33 -3.47 -14.97
CA LEU A 485 -12.03 -3.06 -13.60
C LEU A 485 -13.26 -2.58 -12.82
N SER A 486 -14.37 -2.23 -13.50
CA SER A 486 -15.65 -1.95 -12.83
C SER A 486 -16.31 -3.23 -12.34
N ASP A 487 -16.95 -3.18 -11.18
CA ASP A 487 -17.78 -4.27 -10.64
C ASP A 487 -19.14 -4.31 -11.33
N ALA A 488 -19.72 -3.13 -11.61
CA ALA A 488 -20.89 -3.01 -12.46
C ALA A 488 -20.71 -1.89 -13.51
N VAL A 489 -21.31 -2.06 -14.67
CA VAL A 489 -21.40 -1.05 -15.73
C VAL A 489 -22.86 -0.88 -16.10
N ILE A 490 -23.38 0.32 -15.91
CA ILE A 490 -24.77 0.70 -16.12
C ILE A 490 -24.83 1.74 -17.24
N ALA A 491 -25.57 1.44 -18.29
CA ALA A 491 -25.76 2.33 -19.43
C ALA A 491 -27.11 3.02 -19.36
N LEU A 492 -27.12 4.27 -19.80
CA LEU A 492 -28.34 5.05 -20.02
C LEU A 492 -28.54 5.17 -21.54
N GLU A 493 -29.69 4.73 -22.02
CA GLU A 493 -30.08 4.77 -23.42
C GLU A 493 -31.33 5.62 -23.57
N ARG A 494 -31.33 6.56 -24.51
CA ARG A 494 -32.46 7.46 -24.73
C ARG A 494 -32.51 7.90 -26.19
N ASN A 495 -33.66 7.83 -26.80
CA ASN A 495 -33.93 8.40 -28.11
C ASN A 495 -34.44 9.83 -27.97
N GLN A 496 -33.55 10.82 -27.96
CA GLN A 496 -33.91 12.23 -27.83
C GLN A 496 -34.59 12.78 -29.09
N GLN A 497 -34.49 12.09 -30.21
CA GLN A 497 -35.04 12.46 -31.52
C GLN A 497 -36.38 11.75 -31.82
N ALA A 498 -36.95 11.03 -30.85
CA ALA A 498 -38.22 10.39 -31.04
C ALA A 498 -39.33 11.42 -31.27
N ASP A 499 -40.25 11.13 -32.20
CA ASP A 499 -41.40 11.97 -32.49
C ASP A 499 -42.40 12.01 -31.30
N ASP A 500 -42.48 10.91 -30.55
CA ASP A 500 -43.28 10.83 -29.34
C ASP A 500 -42.53 11.43 -28.15
N GLU A 501 -43.15 12.40 -27.49
CA GLU A 501 -42.59 13.12 -26.35
C GLU A 501 -42.30 12.20 -25.14
N GLN A 502 -43.14 11.20 -24.90
CA GLN A 502 -42.93 10.24 -23.84
C GLN A 502 -41.65 9.42 -24.12
N ALA A 503 -41.53 8.89 -25.34
CA ALA A 503 -40.34 8.15 -25.76
C ALA A 503 -39.09 9.03 -25.73
N ALA A 504 -39.18 10.30 -26.19
CA ALA A 504 -38.07 11.26 -26.14
C ALA A 504 -37.61 11.61 -24.72
N ASN A 505 -38.46 11.46 -23.69
CA ASN A 505 -38.15 11.70 -22.29
C ASN A 505 -37.93 10.41 -21.47
N THR A 506 -38.01 9.23 -22.11
CA THR A 506 -37.77 7.96 -21.44
C THR A 506 -36.30 7.54 -21.59
N THR A 507 -35.68 7.21 -20.48
CA THR A 507 -34.31 6.68 -20.43
C THR A 507 -34.37 5.21 -19.99
N THR A 508 -33.87 4.31 -20.82
CA THR A 508 -33.71 2.91 -20.49
C THR A 508 -32.42 2.73 -19.70
N ILE A 509 -32.50 2.12 -18.53
CA ILE A 509 -31.35 1.71 -17.73
C ILE A 509 -31.00 0.27 -18.09
N ARG A 510 -29.80 0.09 -18.65
CA ARG A 510 -29.30 -1.22 -19.03
C ARG A 510 -28.04 -1.57 -18.25
N ILE A 511 -28.03 -2.74 -17.65
CA ILE A 511 -26.85 -3.32 -17.00
C ILE A 511 -26.02 -4.04 -18.08
N LEU A 512 -24.82 -3.50 -18.36
CA LEU A 512 -23.88 -4.11 -19.31
C LEU A 512 -22.94 -5.12 -18.65
N LYS A 513 -22.69 -4.94 -17.36
CA LYS A 513 -21.88 -5.83 -16.52
C LYS A 513 -22.37 -5.74 -15.08
N ASN A 514 -22.39 -6.88 -14.42
CA ASN A 514 -22.64 -6.99 -13.00
C ASN A 514 -21.84 -8.19 -12.45
N ARG A 515 -20.78 -7.90 -11.71
CA ARG A 515 -19.91 -8.95 -11.14
C ARG A 515 -20.58 -9.67 -9.97
N TYR A 516 -21.45 -8.96 -9.25
CA TYR A 516 -22.07 -9.47 -8.02
C TYR A 516 -23.10 -10.56 -8.30
N THR A 517 -24.05 -10.30 -9.23
CA THR A 517 -25.14 -11.25 -9.54
C THR A 517 -24.93 -11.99 -10.87
N GLY A 518 -24.18 -11.40 -11.80
CA GLY A 518 -24.09 -11.85 -13.19
C GLY A 518 -25.24 -11.37 -14.08
N ASP A 519 -26.29 -10.77 -13.52
CA ASP A 519 -27.47 -10.33 -14.29
C ASP A 519 -27.18 -9.09 -15.12
N THR A 520 -27.59 -9.15 -16.39
CA THR A 520 -27.41 -8.07 -17.35
C THR A 520 -28.71 -7.80 -18.12
N GLY A 521 -28.70 -6.83 -19.02
CA GLY A 521 -29.84 -6.43 -19.84
C GLY A 521 -30.61 -5.25 -19.24
N ILE A 522 -31.80 -4.98 -19.75
CA ILE A 522 -32.64 -3.86 -19.30
C ILE A 522 -33.06 -4.10 -17.84
N ALA A 523 -32.87 -3.09 -17.01
CA ALA A 523 -33.27 -3.11 -15.61
C ALA A 523 -34.58 -2.35 -15.40
N CYS A 524 -34.64 -1.07 -15.77
CA CYS A 524 -35.82 -0.23 -15.59
C CYS A 524 -35.89 0.87 -16.64
N TYR A 525 -37.01 1.58 -16.64
CA TYR A 525 -37.23 2.77 -17.46
C TYR A 525 -37.42 3.97 -16.56
N LEU A 526 -36.78 5.09 -16.89
CA LEU A 526 -36.90 6.33 -16.14
C LEU A 526 -37.47 7.43 -17.01
N HIS A 527 -38.47 8.12 -16.50
CA HIS A 527 -38.99 9.33 -17.10
C HIS A 527 -38.19 10.55 -16.62
N TYR A 528 -37.74 11.36 -17.57
CA TYR A 528 -37.11 12.66 -17.28
C TYR A 528 -38.20 13.74 -17.31
N ASP A 529 -38.52 14.29 -16.16
CA ASP A 529 -39.40 15.41 -16.03
C ASP A 529 -38.69 16.73 -16.34
N LYS A 530 -39.12 17.42 -17.41
CA LYS A 530 -38.52 18.69 -17.86
C LYS A 530 -38.74 19.85 -16.90
N GLU A 531 -39.78 19.84 -16.07
CA GLU A 531 -40.05 20.91 -15.13
C GLU A 531 -39.20 20.79 -13.88
N THR A 532 -39.14 19.61 -13.32
CA THR A 532 -38.44 19.35 -12.06
C THR A 532 -36.97 18.91 -12.24
N GLY A 533 -36.63 18.36 -13.41
CA GLY A 533 -35.31 17.77 -13.69
C GLY A 533 -35.10 16.40 -13.04
N ARG A 534 -36.19 15.78 -12.51
CA ARG A 534 -36.14 14.47 -11.83
C ARG A 534 -36.08 13.30 -12.82
N MET A 535 -35.54 12.19 -12.35
CA MET A 535 -35.48 10.90 -13.06
C MET A 535 -36.24 9.85 -12.25
N THR A 536 -37.53 9.67 -12.54
CA THR A 536 -38.43 8.77 -11.80
C THR A 536 -38.66 7.48 -12.57
N GLN A 537 -38.72 6.35 -11.86
CA GLN A 537 -39.03 5.07 -12.48
C GLN A 537 -40.45 5.04 -12.99
N ILE A 538 -40.65 4.46 -14.17
CA ILE A 538 -41.94 4.19 -14.80
C ILE A 538 -41.99 2.74 -15.25
N ASP A 539 -43.24 2.23 -15.48
CA ASP A 539 -43.43 0.96 -16.13
C ASP A 539 -42.90 0.98 -17.57
N ASN A 540 -42.73 -0.20 -18.16
CA ASN A 540 -42.22 -0.30 -19.53
C ASN A 540 -43.17 0.40 -20.52
N PRO A 541 -42.78 1.58 -21.07
CA PRO A 541 -43.70 2.33 -21.95
C PRO A 541 -43.78 1.76 -23.37
N PHE A 542 -42.95 0.75 -23.67
CA PHE A 542 -42.86 0.10 -24.99
C PHE A 542 -43.59 -1.25 -25.04
N MET A 543 -44.29 -1.66 -23.97
CA MET A 543 -45.21 -2.77 -24.04
C MET A 543 -46.48 -2.30 -24.73
N GLU A 544 -46.76 -2.81 -25.93
CA GLU A 544 -48.09 -2.73 -26.51
C GLU A 544 -49.07 -3.42 -25.55
N ASN A 545 -50.17 -2.75 -25.20
CA ASN A 545 -51.28 -3.36 -24.43
C ASN A 545 -51.84 -4.51 -25.29
N GLU A 546 -51.49 -5.78 -24.95
CA GLU A 546 -52.17 -6.95 -25.48
C GLU A 546 -53.64 -7.02 -25.04
#